data_bb8a2cd3df0b07785bf8a7b6aa1e7580
#
_entry.id   bb8a2cd3df0b07785bf8a7b6aa1e7580
#
_cell.length_a   1.000
_cell.length_b   1.000
_cell.length_c   1.000
_cell.angle_alpha   90.00
_cell.angle_beta   90.00
_cell.angle_gamma   90.00
#
_symmetry.space_group_name_H-M   'P 1'
#
loop_
_entity.id
_entity.type
_entity.pdbx_description
1 polymer ?
#
loop_
_entity_poly.entity_id
_entity_poly.type
_entity_poly.pdbx_seq_one_letter_code
_entity_poly.pdbx_strand_id
1 'polypeptide(L)'
;MADLKAKQKGYLSKWVSSVRNLWSAQEMLVFRSIRKRGFLQYFFAFPLAMVFINVQDFILDDGMGVFGLSHTTSTFLAFGLGAIIMFSLSNEKSISAISKISALITASGFIPWFFLPGGYPAFVCDMIFMAGVGGCVSSSSFSFVFMLNNAERFFGSALMILFIDLVELTAEYASVPPLIRKIFALVMVAALCSCMFFAKKKDYQGTGKKETKKFDPSIWLVLFLLFSYFAIRITGFYAFSFQHPADGWMWGMLAFALIFCCIVLEMVFKRSIWTLCNVFFIASILSHLMWYIKIPEAAYLFSELKEVGLLVSFYLIGCVTNKFCDFRMHKYLVLLCMGMISLLYVGMDILHMQMMTQTVAVITAATLFLLFLLLSPAFSQHLFFARWSEEFRQINMVSFAGETGANGAENEYASSLDDTNLSPREKQVVLLLLQGMTLRQVAPELGLTVSTVSTYNKAIYKKLGINSRAELFILFGRHPGTE
;
A
#
# COMPACT_ATOMS: atom_id res chain seq x y z
N MET A 1 -47.08 2.41 6.85
CA MET A 1 -46.04 3.07 5.99
C MET A 1 -45.13 4.02 6.80
N ALA A 2 -45.62 4.83 7.73
CA ALA A 2 -44.81 5.71 8.59
C ALA A 2 -43.88 4.94 9.51
N ASP A 3 -44.33 3.84 10.09
CA ASP A 3 -43.54 3.00 11.02
C ASP A 3 -42.36 2.26 10.36
N LEU A 4 -42.54 1.84 9.11
CA LEU A 4 -41.46 1.25 8.30
C LEU A 4 -40.38 2.28 7.94
N LYS A 5 -40.77 3.53 7.63
CA LYS A 5 -39.82 4.62 7.37
C LYS A 5 -39.07 5.05 8.62
N ALA A 6 -39.70 5.04 9.78
CA ALA A 6 -39.05 5.33 11.07
C ALA A 6 -38.04 4.25 11.46
N LYS A 7 -38.39 2.95 11.28
CA LYS A 7 -37.44 1.84 11.48
C LYS A 7 -36.26 1.89 10.50
N GLN A 8 -36.51 2.16 9.22
CA GLN A 8 -35.44 2.28 8.21
C GLN A 8 -34.49 3.45 8.54
N LYS A 9 -35.03 4.60 8.99
CA LYS A 9 -34.25 5.75 9.41
C LYS A 9 -33.42 5.46 10.66
N GLY A 10 -33.96 4.67 11.59
CA GLY A 10 -33.24 4.18 12.80
C GLY A 10 -32.11 3.20 12.47
N TYR A 11 -32.30 2.30 11.51
CA TYR A 11 -31.26 1.40 11.05
C TYR A 11 -30.15 2.15 10.30
N LEU A 12 -30.51 3.09 9.43
CA LEU A 12 -29.53 3.90 8.69
C LEU A 12 -28.68 4.76 9.62
N SER A 13 -29.30 5.40 10.62
CA SER A 13 -28.59 6.23 11.60
C SER A 13 -27.65 5.40 12.49
N LYS A 14 -28.07 4.21 12.92
CA LYS A 14 -27.21 3.26 13.66
C LYS A 14 -26.06 2.76 12.80
N TRP A 15 -26.31 2.44 11.53
CA TRP A 15 -25.28 2.02 10.60
C TRP A 15 -24.26 3.14 10.34
N VAL A 16 -24.72 4.35 10.06
CA VAL A 16 -23.86 5.54 9.87
C VAL A 16 -23.03 5.85 11.11
N SER A 17 -23.63 5.78 12.31
CA SER A 17 -22.89 5.99 13.55
C SER A 17 -21.85 4.89 13.81
N SER A 18 -22.17 3.63 13.49
CA SER A 18 -21.23 2.51 13.62
C SER A 18 -20.07 2.62 12.64
N VAL A 19 -20.32 3.00 11.38
CA VAL A 19 -19.27 3.25 10.38
C VAL A 19 -18.41 4.45 10.80
N ARG A 20 -19.03 5.54 11.26
CA ARG A 20 -18.32 6.73 11.73
C ARG A 20 -17.42 6.43 12.93
N ASN A 21 -17.92 5.64 13.88
CA ASN A 21 -17.14 5.26 15.07
C ASN A 21 -16.00 4.30 14.73
N LEU A 22 -16.23 3.35 13.82
CA LEU A 22 -15.17 2.45 13.29
C LEU A 22 -14.09 3.25 12.57
N TRP A 23 -14.48 4.15 11.67
CA TRP A 23 -13.55 4.97 10.90
C TRP A 23 -12.71 5.87 11.81
N SER A 24 -13.34 6.65 12.66
CA SER A 24 -12.64 7.57 13.56
C SER A 24 -11.71 6.86 14.56
N ALA A 25 -12.16 5.72 15.11
CA ALA A 25 -11.34 4.94 16.03
C ALA A 25 -10.13 4.28 15.31
N GLN A 26 -10.33 3.80 14.09
CA GLN A 26 -9.29 3.15 13.30
C GLN A 26 -8.23 4.13 12.82
N GLU A 27 -8.64 5.27 12.28
CA GLU A 27 -7.72 6.33 11.86
C GLU A 27 -6.91 6.86 13.05
N MET A 28 -7.56 7.12 14.17
CA MET A 28 -6.89 7.56 15.40
C MET A 28 -5.89 6.50 15.92
N LEU A 29 -6.21 5.20 15.80
CA LEU A 29 -5.31 4.12 16.23
C LEU A 29 -4.03 4.06 15.39
N VAL A 30 -4.13 4.18 14.05
CA VAL A 30 -2.96 4.20 13.16
C VAL A 30 -2.08 5.41 13.45
N PHE A 31 -2.62 6.60 13.42
CA PHE A 31 -1.85 7.83 13.70
C PHE A 31 -1.32 7.87 15.12
N ARG A 32 -2.09 7.40 16.11
CA ARG A 32 -1.63 7.30 17.49
C ARG A 32 -0.46 6.32 17.64
N SER A 33 -0.52 5.16 16.97
CA SER A 33 0.57 4.19 16.97
C SER A 33 1.85 4.75 16.34
N ILE A 34 1.74 5.35 15.15
CA ILE A 34 2.86 5.97 14.44
C ILE A 34 3.47 7.12 15.27
N ARG A 35 2.63 7.98 15.84
CA ARG A 35 3.08 9.08 16.68
C ARG A 35 3.77 8.60 17.96
N LYS A 36 3.23 7.57 18.63
CA LYS A 36 3.81 7.00 19.85
C LYS A 36 5.20 6.42 19.61
N ARG A 37 5.42 5.80 18.42
CA ARG A 37 6.73 5.28 18.02
C ARG A 37 7.67 6.36 17.48
N GLY A 38 7.18 7.56 17.19
CA GLY A 38 7.95 8.62 16.54
C GLY A 38 8.30 8.30 15.08
N PHE A 39 7.41 7.62 14.35
CA PHE A 39 7.63 7.10 12.99
C PHE A 39 6.91 7.88 11.89
N LEU A 40 6.42 9.10 12.16
CA LEU A 40 5.73 9.93 11.17
C LEU A 40 6.56 10.12 9.89
N GLN A 41 7.87 10.36 10.02
CA GLN A 41 8.76 10.50 8.87
C GLN A 41 8.81 9.24 8.00
N TYR A 42 8.74 8.05 8.59
CA TYR A 42 8.78 6.78 7.85
C TYR A 42 7.45 6.45 7.18
N PHE A 43 6.35 6.93 7.75
CA PHE A 43 5.02 6.75 7.18
C PHE A 43 4.83 7.61 5.93
N PHE A 44 5.25 8.88 5.96
CA PHE A 44 5.03 9.80 4.86
C PHE A 44 6.12 9.75 3.77
N ALA A 45 7.35 9.32 4.10
CA ALA A 45 8.49 9.39 3.18
C ALA A 45 8.23 8.67 1.85
N PHE A 46 7.79 7.41 1.89
CA PHE A 46 7.54 6.63 0.68
C PHE A 46 6.33 7.14 -0.11
N PRO A 47 5.16 7.39 0.47
CA PRO A 47 4.05 8.01 -0.23
C PRO A 47 4.39 9.34 -0.90
N LEU A 48 5.05 10.25 -0.21
CA LEU A 48 5.45 11.55 -0.78
C LEU A 48 6.38 11.39 -1.97
N ALA A 49 7.38 10.51 -1.88
CA ALA A 49 8.31 10.27 -2.98
C ALA A 49 7.61 9.64 -4.19
N MET A 50 6.64 8.74 -3.95
CA MET A 50 5.85 8.12 -5.03
C MET A 50 4.86 9.09 -5.68
N VAL A 51 4.31 10.05 -4.94
CA VAL A 51 3.46 11.11 -5.52
C VAL A 51 4.25 11.90 -6.55
N PHE A 52 5.50 12.29 -6.26
CA PHE A 52 6.31 13.05 -7.21
C PHE A 52 6.43 12.39 -8.57
N ILE A 53 6.65 11.07 -8.60
CA ILE A 53 6.85 10.36 -9.85
C ILE A 53 5.58 10.25 -10.70
N ASN A 54 4.42 10.28 -10.04
CA ASN A 54 3.14 10.19 -10.73
C ASN A 54 2.63 11.55 -11.20
N VAL A 55 3.02 12.64 -10.52
CA VAL A 55 2.57 14.01 -10.87
C VAL A 55 3.68 14.87 -11.50
N GLN A 56 4.78 14.24 -11.93
CA GLN A 56 5.94 14.96 -12.48
C GLN A 56 5.59 15.82 -13.70
N ASP A 57 4.76 15.28 -14.61
CA ASP A 57 4.37 15.99 -15.83
C ASP A 57 3.56 17.26 -15.53
N PHE A 58 2.84 17.29 -14.42
CA PHE A 58 2.17 18.50 -13.92
C PHE A 58 3.15 19.53 -13.34
N ILE A 59 4.24 19.06 -12.73
CA ILE A 59 5.21 19.93 -12.05
C ILE A 59 6.28 20.42 -13.03
N LEU A 60 6.78 19.55 -13.90
CA LEU A 60 8.00 19.67 -14.70
C LEU A 60 7.64 19.65 -16.20
N ASP A 61 7.10 20.72 -16.71
CA ASP A 61 6.66 20.81 -18.11
C ASP A 61 7.69 21.57 -18.96
N ASP A 62 8.85 20.97 -19.21
CA ASP A 62 9.90 21.56 -20.06
C ASP A 62 9.98 20.99 -21.49
N GLY A 63 9.24 19.90 -21.79
CA GLY A 63 9.13 19.31 -23.14
C GLY A 63 10.42 18.77 -23.78
N MET A 64 11.54 18.80 -23.04
CA MET A 64 12.85 18.35 -23.53
C MET A 64 13.14 16.90 -23.16
N GLY A 65 13.75 16.16 -24.08
CA GLY A 65 14.18 14.77 -23.84
C GLY A 65 15.66 14.57 -24.18
N VAL A 66 16.22 13.41 -23.79
CA VAL A 66 17.62 13.03 -24.03
C VAL A 66 17.69 11.86 -24.99
N PHE A 67 18.65 11.88 -25.88
CA PHE A 67 18.91 10.78 -26.83
C PHE A 67 17.70 10.39 -27.70
N GLY A 68 16.82 11.34 -28.01
CA GLY A 68 15.60 11.08 -28.77
C GLY A 68 14.45 10.47 -27.98
N LEU A 69 14.61 10.33 -26.66
CA LEU A 69 13.56 9.89 -25.75
C LEU A 69 12.64 11.08 -25.37
N SER A 70 11.40 10.80 -25.05
CA SER A 70 10.47 11.81 -24.51
C SER A 70 10.94 12.37 -23.15
N HIS A 71 10.41 13.52 -22.75
CA HIS A 71 10.68 14.13 -21.45
C HIS A 71 10.33 13.13 -20.32
N THR A 72 9.12 12.57 -20.35
CA THR A 72 8.63 11.60 -19.36
C THR A 72 9.55 10.38 -19.24
N THR A 73 9.99 9.80 -20.37
CA THR A 73 10.93 8.67 -20.36
C THR A 73 12.29 9.07 -19.79
N SER A 74 12.79 10.26 -20.14
CA SER A 74 14.06 10.77 -19.63
C SER A 74 14.04 10.95 -18.11
N THR A 75 12.96 11.51 -17.56
CA THR A 75 12.77 11.70 -16.13
C THR A 75 12.62 10.37 -15.39
N PHE A 76 11.86 9.41 -15.93
CA PHE A 76 11.78 8.05 -15.37
C PHE A 76 13.11 7.30 -15.44
N LEU A 77 13.91 7.51 -16.47
CA LEU A 77 15.26 6.94 -16.56
C LEU A 77 16.19 7.53 -15.49
N ALA A 78 16.19 8.85 -15.31
CA ALA A 78 16.96 9.53 -14.28
C ALA A 78 16.55 9.05 -12.87
N PHE A 79 15.25 8.94 -12.62
CA PHE A 79 14.67 8.38 -11.40
C PHE A 79 15.13 6.95 -11.15
N GLY A 80 15.00 6.07 -12.14
CA GLY A 80 15.41 4.66 -12.03
C GLY A 80 16.91 4.51 -11.78
N LEU A 81 17.74 5.27 -12.51
CA LEU A 81 19.20 5.28 -12.30
C LEU A 81 19.55 5.78 -10.90
N GLY A 82 18.94 6.87 -10.43
CA GLY A 82 19.13 7.40 -9.08
C GLY A 82 18.77 6.35 -8.02
N ALA A 83 17.63 5.69 -8.16
CA ALA A 83 17.21 4.61 -7.28
C ALA A 83 18.22 3.45 -7.26
N ILE A 84 18.64 2.98 -8.44
CA ILE A 84 19.59 1.88 -8.59
C ILE A 84 20.94 2.23 -7.97
N ILE A 85 21.52 3.40 -8.31
CA ILE A 85 22.83 3.82 -7.79
C ILE A 85 22.79 3.96 -6.27
N MET A 86 21.85 4.75 -5.74
CA MET A 86 21.78 5.02 -4.30
C MET A 86 21.50 3.75 -3.50
N PHE A 87 20.60 2.91 -3.96
CA PHE A 87 20.27 1.68 -3.23
C PHE A 87 21.34 0.60 -3.37
N SER A 88 22.09 0.56 -4.49
CA SER A 88 23.25 -0.32 -4.66
C SER A 88 24.34 -0.04 -3.66
N LEU A 89 24.55 1.23 -3.29
CA LEU A 89 25.51 1.66 -2.28
C LEU A 89 25.00 1.47 -0.85
N SER A 90 23.71 1.19 -0.66
CA SER A 90 23.11 1.08 0.67
C SER A 90 23.39 -0.27 1.34
N ASN A 91 23.49 -0.22 2.67
CA ASN A 91 23.45 -1.36 3.57
C ASN A 91 22.69 -0.96 4.85
N GLU A 92 22.39 -1.91 5.74
CA GLU A 92 21.64 -1.64 6.96
C GLU A 92 22.24 -0.51 7.84
N LYS A 93 23.56 -0.29 7.77
CA LYS A 93 24.25 0.75 8.55
C LYS A 93 24.24 2.10 7.84
N SER A 94 24.26 2.11 6.50
CA SER A 94 24.39 3.32 5.68
C SER A 94 23.07 3.87 5.17
N ILE A 95 21.96 3.11 5.25
CA ILE A 95 20.68 3.50 4.64
C ILE A 95 20.17 4.87 5.13
N SER A 96 20.35 5.19 6.41
CA SER A 96 20.00 6.53 6.93
C SER A 96 20.88 7.65 6.34
N ALA A 97 22.16 7.36 6.04
CA ALA A 97 23.03 8.31 5.36
C ALA A 97 22.64 8.47 3.89
N ILE A 98 22.33 7.36 3.21
CA ILE A 98 21.83 7.36 1.83
C ILE A 98 20.51 8.14 1.72
N SER A 99 19.58 7.99 2.65
CA SER A 99 18.36 8.79 2.69
C SER A 99 18.65 10.30 2.71
N LYS A 100 19.60 10.74 3.54
CA LYS A 100 19.99 12.15 3.64
C LYS A 100 20.71 12.65 2.39
N ILE A 101 21.60 11.82 1.82
CA ILE A 101 22.29 12.14 0.55
C ILE A 101 21.27 12.28 -0.58
N SER A 102 20.30 11.35 -0.68
CA SER A 102 19.24 11.43 -1.68
C SER A 102 18.41 12.71 -1.54
N ALA A 103 18.06 13.10 -0.31
CA ALA A 103 17.38 14.38 -0.05
C ALA A 103 18.22 15.60 -0.46
N LEU A 104 19.54 15.58 -0.22
CA LEU A 104 20.44 16.65 -0.67
C LEU A 104 20.50 16.74 -2.19
N ILE A 105 20.58 15.60 -2.89
CA ILE A 105 20.56 15.57 -4.35
C ILE A 105 19.21 16.09 -4.88
N THR A 106 18.09 15.65 -4.27
CA THR A 106 16.75 16.16 -4.59
C THR A 106 16.69 17.68 -4.45
N ALA A 107 17.15 18.21 -3.34
CA ALA A 107 17.16 19.66 -3.10
C ALA A 107 18.11 20.40 -4.06
N SER A 108 19.28 19.84 -4.38
CA SER A 108 20.27 20.46 -5.27
C SER A 108 19.79 20.54 -6.73
N GLY A 109 18.95 19.62 -7.18
CA GLY A 109 18.29 19.71 -8.47
C GLY A 109 17.10 20.67 -8.44
N PHE A 110 16.25 20.56 -7.41
CA PHE A 110 15.00 21.32 -7.32
C PHE A 110 15.21 22.83 -7.11
N ILE A 111 16.13 23.24 -6.23
CA ILE A 111 16.32 24.66 -5.90
C ILE A 111 16.73 25.50 -7.13
N PRO A 112 17.73 25.12 -7.94
CA PRO A 112 18.03 25.86 -9.17
C PRO A 112 16.88 25.80 -10.19
N TRP A 113 16.26 24.63 -10.37
CA TRP A 113 15.11 24.47 -11.28
C TRP A 113 13.98 25.44 -10.95
N PHE A 114 13.70 25.68 -9.67
CA PHE A 114 12.62 26.58 -9.23
C PHE A 114 12.78 28.01 -9.78
N PHE A 115 14.01 28.50 -9.90
CA PHE A 115 14.32 29.85 -10.35
C PHE A 115 14.59 29.95 -11.87
N LEU A 116 14.81 28.82 -12.54
CA LEU A 116 15.09 28.82 -13.96
C LEU A 116 13.81 29.01 -14.80
N PRO A 117 13.87 29.78 -15.90
CA PRO A 117 12.72 30.03 -16.76
C PRO A 117 12.37 28.85 -17.68
N GLY A 118 13.14 27.78 -17.68
CA GLY A 118 13.04 26.62 -18.59
C GLY A 118 14.30 26.46 -19.46
N GLY A 119 14.24 25.54 -20.44
CA GLY A 119 15.34 25.23 -21.34
C GLY A 119 16.35 24.23 -20.80
N TYR A 120 17.48 24.06 -21.50
CA TYR A 120 18.45 23.02 -21.19
C TYR A 120 18.99 23.04 -19.75
N PRO A 121 19.29 24.21 -19.11
CA PRO A 121 19.71 24.22 -17.71
C PRO A 121 18.62 23.72 -16.75
N ALA A 122 17.36 24.08 -16.97
CA ALA A 122 16.23 23.60 -16.17
C ALA A 122 16.06 22.08 -16.31
N PHE A 123 16.18 21.58 -17.54
CA PHE A 123 16.13 20.14 -17.82
C PHE A 123 17.24 19.35 -17.08
N VAL A 124 18.49 19.86 -17.07
CA VAL A 124 19.57 19.20 -16.31
C VAL A 124 19.27 19.19 -14.81
N CYS A 125 18.75 20.29 -14.28
CA CYS A 125 18.33 20.36 -12.88
C CYS A 125 17.21 19.38 -12.55
N ASP A 126 16.27 19.21 -13.48
CA ASP A 126 15.19 18.23 -13.39
C ASP A 126 15.73 16.79 -13.36
N MET A 127 16.67 16.44 -14.22
CA MET A 127 17.31 15.12 -14.20
C MET A 127 18.01 14.84 -12.85
N ILE A 128 18.70 15.83 -12.28
CA ILE A 128 19.33 15.71 -10.96
C ILE A 128 18.27 15.55 -9.87
N PHE A 129 17.20 16.34 -9.94
CA PHE A 129 16.07 16.28 -9.04
C PHE A 129 15.41 14.88 -9.03
N MET A 130 15.07 14.36 -10.22
CA MET A 130 14.43 13.06 -10.37
C MET A 130 15.35 11.90 -9.94
N ALA A 131 16.66 11.99 -10.19
CA ALA A 131 17.61 11.01 -9.65
C ALA A 131 17.64 11.04 -8.12
N GLY A 132 17.56 12.20 -7.50
CA GLY A 132 17.43 12.36 -6.05
C GLY A 132 16.14 11.74 -5.51
N VAL A 133 15.00 12.01 -6.16
CA VAL A 133 13.69 11.41 -5.80
C VAL A 133 13.75 9.88 -5.89
N GLY A 134 14.39 9.32 -6.93
CA GLY A 134 14.64 7.88 -7.05
C GLY A 134 15.40 7.31 -5.86
N GLY A 135 16.43 8.00 -5.41
CA GLY A 135 17.16 7.65 -4.19
C GLY A 135 16.29 7.74 -2.92
N CYS A 136 15.38 8.73 -2.85
CA CYS A 136 14.41 8.83 -1.76
C CYS A 136 13.41 7.68 -1.76
N VAL A 137 12.85 7.30 -2.93
CA VAL A 137 11.94 6.15 -3.05
C VAL A 137 12.63 4.87 -2.60
N SER A 138 13.81 4.58 -3.09
CA SER A 138 14.53 3.34 -2.77
C SER A 138 14.88 3.25 -1.29
N SER A 139 15.34 4.33 -0.67
CA SER A 139 15.68 4.35 0.76
C SER A 139 14.44 4.35 1.67
N SER A 140 13.36 5.04 1.29
CA SER A 140 12.11 5.05 2.05
C SER A 140 11.32 3.74 1.92
N SER A 141 11.50 3.00 0.81
CA SER A 141 10.90 1.67 0.65
C SER A 141 11.30 0.71 1.77
N PHE A 142 12.54 0.83 2.28
CA PHE A 142 12.99 0.05 3.42
C PHE A 142 12.13 0.31 4.67
N SER A 143 11.91 1.58 5.00
CA SER A 143 11.08 1.93 6.16
C SER A 143 9.63 1.52 5.96
N PHE A 144 9.08 1.70 4.77
CA PHE A 144 7.74 1.26 4.42
C PHE A 144 7.56 -0.26 4.60
N VAL A 145 8.56 -1.05 4.23
CA VAL A 145 8.51 -2.53 4.32
C VAL A 145 8.77 -3.02 5.74
N PHE A 146 9.82 -2.55 6.42
CA PHE A 146 10.30 -3.18 7.64
C PHE A 146 9.93 -2.45 8.94
N MET A 147 9.54 -1.18 8.86
CA MET A 147 9.24 -0.38 10.06
C MET A 147 7.74 -0.17 10.27
N LEU A 148 6.95 -0.21 9.20
CA LEU A 148 5.50 -0.07 9.28
C LEU A 148 4.82 -1.43 9.42
N ASN A 149 3.70 -1.46 10.11
CA ASN A 149 2.83 -2.63 10.15
C ASN A 149 1.86 -2.68 8.96
N ASN A 150 1.09 -3.77 8.83
CA ASN A 150 0.23 -3.99 7.67
C ASN A 150 -0.85 -2.91 7.52
N ALA A 151 -1.47 -2.46 8.62
CA ALA A 151 -2.48 -1.41 8.55
C ALA A 151 -1.85 -0.06 8.16
N GLU A 152 -0.69 0.29 8.71
CA GLU A 152 0.05 1.51 8.36
C GLU A 152 0.46 1.52 6.89
N ARG A 153 0.90 0.37 6.33
CA ARG A 153 1.19 0.22 4.90
C ARG A 153 -0.06 0.42 4.05
N PHE A 154 -1.19 -0.17 4.45
CA PHE A 154 -2.45 -0.01 3.73
C PHE A 154 -2.89 1.46 3.70
N PHE A 155 -2.90 2.13 4.86
CA PHE A 155 -3.23 3.56 4.94
C PHE A 155 -2.27 4.44 4.17
N GLY A 156 -0.96 4.16 4.26
CA GLY A 156 0.04 4.89 3.50
C GLY A 156 -0.17 4.76 2.00
N SER A 157 -0.46 3.56 1.51
CA SER A 157 -0.77 3.31 0.10
C SER A 157 -2.10 3.96 -0.32
N ALA A 158 -3.12 3.91 0.54
CA ALA A 158 -4.43 4.53 0.28
C ALA A 158 -4.32 6.07 0.19
N LEU A 159 -3.64 6.69 1.14
CA LEU A 159 -3.40 8.14 1.12
C LEU A 159 -2.59 8.56 -0.10
N MET A 160 -1.60 7.77 -0.50
CA MET A 160 -0.80 8.02 -1.69
C MET A 160 -1.68 8.09 -2.94
N ILE A 161 -2.53 7.09 -3.17
CA ILE A 161 -3.41 7.04 -4.35
C ILE A 161 -4.41 8.20 -4.34
N LEU A 162 -5.12 8.39 -3.24
CA LEU A 162 -6.10 9.49 -3.13
C LEU A 162 -5.45 10.87 -3.37
N PHE A 163 -4.19 11.01 -2.97
CA PHE A 163 -3.47 12.26 -3.19
C PHE A 163 -2.99 12.41 -4.64
N ILE A 164 -2.55 11.33 -5.28
CA ILE A 164 -2.21 11.32 -6.72
C ILE A 164 -3.44 11.70 -7.53
N ASP A 165 -4.57 11.01 -7.35
CA ASP A 165 -5.81 11.27 -8.09
C ASP A 165 -6.28 12.72 -7.91
N LEU A 166 -6.21 13.26 -6.68
CA LEU A 166 -6.62 14.65 -6.42
C LEU A 166 -5.71 15.66 -7.13
N VAL A 167 -4.40 15.41 -7.19
CA VAL A 167 -3.45 16.29 -7.87
C VAL A 167 -3.63 16.18 -9.38
N GLU A 168 -3.75 14.99 -9.94
CA GLU A 168 -3.98 14.76 -11.36
C GLU A 168 -5.29 15.41 -11.81
N LEU A 169 -6.39 15.21 -11.10
CA LEU A 169 -7.68 15.83 -11.37
C LEU A 169 -7.60 17.39 -11.35
N THR A 170 -6.87 17.94 -10.39
CA THR A 170 -6.66 19.38 -10.29
C THR A 170 -5.77 19.87 -11.45
N ALA A 171 -4.77 19.10 -11.83
CA ALA A 171 -3.87 19.42 -12.92
C ALA A 171 -4.58 19.50 -14.27
N GLU A 172 -5.49 18.57 -14.50
CA GLU A 172 -6.21 18.41 -15.77
C GLU A 172 -7.29 19.48 -15.98
N TYR A 173 -8.06 19.80 -14.93
CA TYR A 173 -9.26 20.63 -15.06
C TYR A 173 -9.16 22.02 -14.45
N ALA A 174 -8.23 22.25 -13.53
CA ALA A 174 -7.98 23.59 -13.02
C ALA A 174 -6.83 24.24 -13.78
N SER A 175 -7.04 25.42 -14.36
CA SER A 175 -5.97 26.24 -14.93
C SER A 175 -5.08 26.81 -13.83
N VAL A 176 -4.26 25.93 -13.21
CA VAL A 176 -3.39 26.29 -12.09
C VAL A 176 -2.22 27.13 -12.59
N PRO A 177 -2.05 28.37 -12.12
CA PRO A 177 -0.93 29.21 -12.52
C PRO A 177 0.43 28.54 -12.24
N PRO A 178 1.43 28.70 -13.13
CA PRO A 178 2.75 28.07 -12.96
C PRO A 178 3.41 28.34 -11.61
N LEU A 179 3.22 29.54 -11.06
CA LEU A 179 3.74 29.90 -9.73
C LEU A 179 3.14 29.03 -8.63
N ILE A 180 1.84 28.74 -8.69
CA ILE A 180 1.16 27.89 -7.68
C ILE A 180 1.66 26.47 -7.80
N ARG A 181 1.86 25.92 -9.01
CA ARG A 181 2.47 24.60 -9.24
C ARG A 181 3.86 24.53 -8.62
N LYS A 182 4.72 25.55 -8.87
CA LYS A 182 6.07 25.63 -8.27
C LYS A 182 6.04 25.70 -6.74
N ILE A 183 5.12 26.49 -6.15
CA ILE A 183 4.95 26.55 -4.69
C ILE A 183 4.49 25.21 -4.12
N PHE A 184 3.54 24.56 -4.79
CA PHE A 184 3.10 23.21 -4.41
C PHE A 184 4.27 22.21 -4.40
N ALA A 185 5.05 22.18 -5.48
CA ALA A 185 6.24 21.36 -5.60
C ALA A 185 7.27 21.68 -4.49
N LEU A 186 7.48 22.94 -4.16
CA LEU A 186 8.37 23.36 -3.08
C LEU A 186 7.94 22.80 -1.73
N VAL A 187 6.65 22.88 -1.41
CA VAL A 187 6.10 22.34 -0.15
C VAL A 187 6.30 20.82 -0.09
N MET A 188 6.01 20.13 -1.19
CA MET A 188 6.17 18.67 -1.28
C MET A 188 7.64 18.25 -1.14
N VAL A 189 8.58 18.92 -1.84
CA VAL A 189 10.03 18.66 -1.73
C VAL A 189 10.52 18.93 -0.31
N ALA A 190 10.11 20.03 0.31
CA ALA A 190 10.46 20.36 1.68
C ALA A 190 9.96 19.30 2.68
N ALA A 191 8.72 18.81 2.48
CA ALA A 191 8.16 17.72 3.29
C ALA A 191 8.94 16.41 3.10
N LEU A 192 9.23 16.01 1.85
CA LEU A 192 10.00 14.83 1.55
C LEU A 192 11.41 14.89 2.15
N CYS A 193 12.13 15.98 1.89
CA CYS A 193 13.48 16.19 2.45
C CYS A 193 13.48 16.17 3.98
N SER A 194 12.47 16.78 4.61
CA SER A 194 12.32 16.75 6.07
C SER A 194 12.15 15.31 6.57
N CYS A 195 11.29 14.50 5.94
CA CYS A 195 11.13 13.10 6.30
C CYS A 195 12.45 12.32 6.20
N MET A 196 13.24 12.56 5.15
CA MET A 196 14.52 11.90 4.94
C MET A 196 15.60 12.34 5.95
N PHE A 197 15.68 13.62 6.29
CA PHE A 197 16.64 14.15 7.25
C PHE A 197 16.38 13.69 8.70
N PHE A 198 15.12 13.55 9.09
CA PHE A 198 14.72 13.06 10.42
C PHE A 198 14.86 11.56 10.60
N ALA A 199 15.22 10.81 9.54
CA ALA A 199 15.50 9.39 9.63
C ALA A 199 16.70 9.09 10.55
N LYS A 200 16.49 8.30 11.60
CA LYS A 200 17.51 8.01 12.65
C LYS A 200 18.19 6.67 12.35
N LYS A 201 19.53 6.67 12.40
CA LYS A 201 20.33 5.45 12.16
C LYS A 201 19.95 4.28 13.07
N LYS A 202 19.65 4.54 14.34
CA LYS A 202 19.29 3.50 15.31
C LYS A 202 18.00 2.75 14.96
N ASP A 203 17.06 3.41 14.28
CA ASP A 203 15.76 2.84 13.97
C ASP A 203 15.87 1.80 12.84
N TYR A 204 16.92 1.85 12.02
CA TYR A 204 17.20 0.88 10.95
C TYR A 204 17.96 -0.36 11.41
N GLN A 205 18.57 -0.32 12.59
CA GLN A 205 19.47 -1.39 13.04
C GLN A 205 18.69 -2.65 13.44
N GLY A 206 18.98 -3.75 12.76
CA GLY A 206 18.41 -5.06 13.07
C GLY A 206 17.01 -5.32 12.51
N THR A 207 16.34 -4.31 11.91
CA THR A 207 14.98 -4.46 11.42
C THR A 207 14.87 -5.35 10.18
N GLY A 208 15.87 -5.36 9.32
CA GLY A 208 15.90 -6.20 8.10
C GLY A 208 16.61 -7.55 8.28
N LYS A 209 16.97 -7.92 9.51
CA LYS A 209 17.66 -9.21 9.77
C LYS A 209 16.64 -10.33 9.92
N LYS A 210 16.67 -11.27 8.99
CA LYS A 210 15.87 -12.50 9.03
C LYS A 210 16.76 -13.66 8.63
N GLU A 211 16.43 -14.85 9.12
CA GLU A 211 17.03 -16.09 8.59
C GLU A 211 16.68 -16.22 7.11
N THR A 212 17.68 -16.48 6.30
CA THR A 212 17.53 -16.65 4.85
C THR A 212 16.60 -17.84 4.58
N LYS A 213 15.34 -17.54 4.30
CA LYS A 213 14.36 -18.51 3.83
C LYS A 213 14.48 -18.67 2.32
N LYS A 214 14.09 -19.85 1.81
CA LYS A 214 13.96 -20.09 0.37
C LYS A 214 13.04 -19.02 -0.24
N PHE A 215 13.34 -18.62 -1.47
CA PHE A 215 12.54 -17.67 -2.24
C PHE A 215 11.09 -18.15 -2.34
N ASP A 216 10.16 -17.38 -1.81
CA ASP A 216 8.74 -17.75 -1.77
C ASP A 216 8.02 -17.36 -3.06
N PRO A 217 7.16 -18.25 -3.63
CA PRO A 217 6.41 -17.95 -4.85
C PRO A 217 5.55 -16.67 -4.77
N SER A 218 5.13 -16.28 -3.58
CA SER A 218 4.34 -15.05 -3.34
C SER A 218 5.03 -13.79 -3.87
N ILE A 219 6.36 -13.76 -3.86
CA ILE A 219 7.16 -12.63 -4.37
C ILE A 219 6.94 -12.47 -5.89
N TRP A 220 6.97 -13.58 -6.64
CA TRP A 220 6.74 -13.55 -8.09
C TRP A 220 5.31 -13.11 -8.43
N LEU A 221 4.33 -13.54 -7.63
CA LEU A 221 2.92 -13.14 -7.84
C LEU A 221 2.73 -11.64 -7.63
N VAL A 222 3.37 -11.06 -6.61
CA VAL A 222 3.29 -9.61 -6.37
C VAL A 222 4.06 -8.82 -7.44
N LEU A 223 5.20 -9.32 -7.90
CA LEU A 223 5.92 -8.74 -9.02
C LEU A 223 5.08 -8.76 -10.31
N PHE A 224 4.34 -9.84 -10.55
CA PHE A 224 3.40 -9.90 -11.67
C PHE A 224 2.31 -8.83 -11.58
N LEU A 225 1.73 -8.58 -10.40
CA LEU A 225 0.74 -7.51 -10.21
C LEU A 225 1.35 -6.14 -10.51
N LEU A 226 2.52 -5.86 -9.97
CA LEU A 226 3.24 -4.61 -10.19
C LEU A 226 3.60 -4.41 -11.67
N PHE A 227 4.13 -5.46 -12.31
CA PHE A 227 4.40 -5.45 -13.75
C PHE A 227 3.13 -5.19 -14.56
N SER A 228 2.04 -5.87 -14.23
CA SER A 228 0.75 -5.70 -14.93
C SER A 228 0.25 -4.27 -14.82
N TYR A 229 0.35 -3.64 -13.64
CA TYR A 229 -0.04 -2.26 -13.44
C TYR A 229 0.75 -1.31 -14.36
N PHE A 230 2.09 -1.38 -14.33
CA PHE A 230 2.92 -0.50 -15.16
C PHE A 230 2.79 -0.79 -16.65
N ALA A 231 2.70 -2.06 -17.05
CA ALA A 231 2.51 -2.43 -18.45
C ALA A 231 1.18 -1.88 -19.00
N ILE A 232 0.09 -2.02 -18.26
CA ILE A 232 -1.24 -1.49 -18.66
C ILE A 232 -1.21 0.04 -18.69
N ARG A 233 -0.63 0.69 -17.66
CA ARG A 233 -0.54 2.15 -17.60
C ARG A 233 0.26 2.72 -18.77
N ILE A 234 1.45 2.18 -19.03
CA ILE A 234 2.36 2.65 -20.09
C ILE A 234 1.75 2.40 -21.47
N THR A 235 1.24 1.18 -21.73
CA THR A 235 0.61 0.88 -23.02
C THR A 235 -0.61 1.74 -23.28
N GLY A 236 -1.41 2.01 -22.25
CA GLY A 236 -2.55 2.93 -22.31
C GLY A 236 -2.12 4.37 -22.63
N PHE A 237 -1.09 4.87 -21.95
CA PHE A 237 -0.55 6.21 -22.17
C PHE A 237 -0.12 6.42 -23.62
N TYR A 238 0.61 5.49 -24.22
CA TYR A 238 1.06 5.59 -25.61
C TYR A 238 0.00 5.30 -26.67
N ALA A 239 -1.02 4.48 -26.35
CA ALA A 239 -2.04 4.05 -27.30
C ALA A 239 -3.20 5.06 -27.44
N PHE A 240 -3.53 5.73 -26.36
CA PHE A 240 -4.66 6.65 -26.30
C PHE A 240 -4.14 8.07 -26.08
N SER A 241 -4.33 8.94 -27.08
CA SER A 241 -4.18 10.38 -26.88
C SER A 241 -5.32 10.80 -25.95
N PHE A 242 -5.04 10.98 -24.68
CA PHE A 242 -6.05 11.33 -23.68
C PHE A 242 -6.65 12.70 -24.02
N GLN A 243 -7.79 12.69 -24.71
CA GLN A 243 -8.65 13.85 -24.81
C GLN A 243 -9.55 13.83 -23.60
N HIS A 244 -9.27 14.70 -22.64
CA HIS A 244 -10.13 14.81 -21.46
C HIS A 244 -11.53 15.25 -21.89
N PRO A 245 -12.60 14.53 -21.47
CA PRO A 245 -13.95 14.94 -21.78
C PRO A 245 -14.24 16.31 -21.16
N ALA A 246 -15.10 17.12 -21.79
CA ALA A 246 -15.43 18.46 -21.29
C ALA A 246 -15.93 18.44 -19.85
N ASP A 247 -16.69 17.38 -19.48
CA ASP A 247 -17.22 17.17 -18.13
C ASP A 247 -16.33 16.22 -17.29
N GLY A 248 -15.08 16.08 -17.64
CA GLY A 248 -14.16 15.11 -17.00
C GLY A 248 -13.97 15.34 -15.51
N TRP A 249 -14.04 16.59 -15.03
CA TRP A 249 -14.07 16.88 -13.60
C TRP A 249 -15.11 16.07 -12.83
N MET A 250 -16.33 15.98 -13.36
CA MET A 250 -17.41 15.22 -12.72
C MET A 250 -17.09 13.72 -12.68
N TRP A 251 -16.57 13.18 -13.78
CA TRP A 251 -16.21 11.76 -13.88
C TRP A 251 -15.01 11.42 -13.02
N GLY A 252 -14.01 12.29 -12.94
CA GLY A 252 -12.84 12.14 -12.05
C GLY A 252 -13.26 12.20 -10.58
N MET A 253 -14.13 13.13 -10.18
CA MET A 253 -14.67 13.15 -8.81
C MET A 253 -15.50 11.91 -8.49
N LEU A 254 -16.23 11.36 -9.44
CA LEU A 254 -16.94 10.10 -9.28
C LEU A 254 -15.97 8.94 -9.09
N ALA A 255 -14.90 8.87 -9.88
CA ALA A 255 -13.86 7.87 -9.74
C ALA A 255 -13.18 7.96 -8.39
N PHE A 256 -12.77 9.16 -7.97
CA PHE A 256 -12.22 9.41 -6.64
C PHE A 256 -13.15 8.92 -5.51
N ALA A 257 -14.45 9.23 -5.61
CA ALA A 257 -15.44 8.75 -4.65
C ALA A 257 -15.55 7.23 -4.64
N LEU A 258 -15.50 6.58 -5.81
CA LEU A 258 -15.52 5.12 -5.93
C LEU A 258 -14.26 4.48 -5.35
N ILE A 259 -13.07 5.03 -5.60
CA ILE A 259 -11.80 4.58 -5.01
C ILE A 259 -11.88 4.71 -3.48
N PHE A 260 -12.33 5.86 -2.98
CA PHE A 260 -12.52 6.07 -1.56
C PHE A 260 -13.52 5.06 -0.97
N CYS A 261 -14.65 4.81 -1.63
CA CYS A 261 -15.60 3.77 -1.22
C CYS A 261 -14.97 2.37 -1.23
N CYS A 262 -14.18 2.01 -2.22
CA CYS A 262 -13.46 0.72 -2.26
C CYS A 262 -12.52 0.58 -1.06
N ILE A 263 -11.76 1.62 -0.73
CA ILE A 263 -10.86 1.63 0.44
C ILE A 263 -11.66 1.46 1.73
N VAL A 264 -12.75 2.22 1.90
CA VAL A 264 -13.62 2.13 3.09
C VAL A 264 -14.26 0.75 3.21
N LEU A 265 -14.78 0.19 2.11
CA LEU A 265 -15.40 -1.13 2.10
C LEU A 265 -14.39 -2.22 2.47
N GLU A 266 -13.16 -2.13 1.98
CA GLU A 266 -12.10 -3.08 2.34
C GLU A 266 -11.79 -3.02 3.84
N MET A 267 -11.76 -1.83 4.41
CA MET A 267 -11.50 -1.63 5.83
C MET A 267 -12.66 -2.08 6.74
N VAL A 268 -13.89 -1.73 6.36
CA VAL A 268 -15.09 -1.98 7.20
C VAL A 268 -15.53 -3.43 7.15
N PHE A 269 -15.58 -4.01 5.95
CA PHE A 269 -16.09 -5.37 5.76
C PHE A 269 -15.01 -6.45 5.84
N LYS A 270 -13.75 -6.05 6.11
CA LYS A 270 -12.62 -6.99 6.19
C LYS A 270 -12.57 -7.95 4.99
N ARG A 271 -12.90 -7.42 3.81
CA ARG A 271 -12.89 -8.19 2.58
C ARG A 271 -11.45 -8.52 2.20
N SER A 272 -11.31 -9.55 1.42
CA SER A 272 -10.00 -9.92 0.87
C SER A 272 -9.54 -8.86 -0.12
N ILE A 273 -8.29 -8.43 -0.02
CA ILE A 273 -7.62 -7.54 -0.99
C ILE A 273 -7.71 -8.07 -2.44
N TRP A 274 -8.08 -9.33 -2.62
CA TRP A 274 -8.45 -9.95 -3.88
C TRP A 274 -9.51 -9.16 -4.65
N THR A 275 -10.47 -8.56 -3.94
CA THR A 275 -11.52 -7.73 -4.55
C THR A 275 -10.91 -6.53 -5.25
N LEU A 276 -9.94 -5.86 -4.63
CA LEU A 276 -9.26 -4.71 -5.22
C LEU A 276 -8.41 -5.11 -6.45
N CYS A 277 -7.79 -6.30 -6.44
CA CYS A 277 -7.10 -6.84 -7.62
C CYS A 277 -8.07 -7.01 -8.81
N ASN A 278 -9.25 -7.55 -8.56
CA ASN A 278 -10.27 -7.70 -9.61
C ASN A 278 -10.77 -6.33 -10.11
N VAL A 279 -11.01 -5.38 -9.22
CA VAL A 279 -11.39 -4.00 -9.60
C VAL A 279 -10.33 -3.39 -10.52
N PHE A 280 -9.04 -3.52 -10.19
CA PHE A 280 -7.94 -3.04 -11.03
C PHE A 280 -8.00 -3.61 -12.45
N PHE A 281 -8.04 -4.94 -12.60
CA PHE A 281 -8.02 -5.56 -13.93
C PHE A 281 -9.29 -5.27 -14.74
N ILE A 282 -10.47 -5.32 -14.10
CA ILE A 282 -11.73 -5.02 -14.76
C ILE A 282 -11.76 -3.56 -15.20
N ALA A 283 -11.40 -2.62 -14.33
CA ALA A 283 -11.35 -1.21 -14.67
C ALA A 283 -10.35 -0.92 -15.80
N SER A 284 -9.19 -1.59 -15.79
CA SER A 284 -8.18 -1.47 -16.85
C SER A 284 -8.71 -1.88 -18.22
N ILE A 285 -9.38 -3.03 -18.30
CA ILE A 285 -9.98 -3.50 -19.57
C ILE A 285 -11.09 -2.57 -20.00
N LEU A 286 -11.98 -2.20 -19.08
CA LEU A 286 -13.09 -1.30 -19.40
C LEU A 286 -12.60 0.07 -19.87
N SER A 287 -11.58 0.64 -19.23
CA SER A 287 -10.96 1.88 -19.66
C SER A 287 -10.50 1.80 -21.12
N HIS A 288 -9.67 0.81 -21.45
CA HIS A 288 -9.12 0.66 -22.80
C HIS A 288 -10.22 0.34 -23.82
N LEU A 289 -11.21 -0.48 -23.45
CA LEU A 289 -12.35 -0.81 -24.34
C LEU A 289 -13.22 0.41 -24.61
N MET A 290 -13.53 1.23 -23.58
CA MET A 290 -14.33 2.44 -23.73
C MET A 290 -13.62 3.48 -24.58
N TRP A 291 -12.28 3.62 -24.45
CA TRP A 291 -11.49 4.44 -25.38
C TRP A 291 -11.57 3.90 -26.82
N TYR A 292 -11.45 2.60 -27.01
CA TYR A 292 -11.53 1.97 -28.33
C TYR A 292 -12.87 2.21 -29.02
N ILE A 293 -13.97 2.14 -28.29
CA ILE A 293 -15.33 2.39 -28.81
C ILE A 293 -15.74 3.87 -28.75
N LYS A 294 -14.83 4.77 -28.36
CA LYS A 294 -15.01 6.22 -28.33
C LYS A 294 -16.11 6.72 -27.38
N ILE A 295 -16.15 6.18 -26.16
CA ILE A 295 -16.96 6.69 -25.06
C ILE A 295 -16.00 7.29 -24.01
N PRO A 296 -15.55 8.56 -24.19
CA PRO A 296 -14.47 9.15 -23.40
C PRO A 296 -14.81 9.30 -21.91
N GLU A 297 -16.08 9.56 -21.57
CA GLU A 297 -16.53 9.75 -20.19
C GLU A 297 -16.35 8.47 -19.37
N ALA A 298 -16.84 7.35 -19.89
CA ALA A 298 -16.69 6.05 -19.24
C ALA A 298 -15.21 5.59 -19.24
N ALA A 299 -14.49 5.83 -20.34
CA ALA A 299 -13.07 5.52 -20.44
C ALA A 299 -12.27 6.25 -19.37
N TYR A 300 -12.54 7.54 -19.16
CA TYR A 300 -11.89 8.35 -18.15
C TYR A 300 -12.21 7.83 -16.73
N LEU A 301 -13.50 7.61 -16.42
CA LEU A 301 -13.91 7.04 -15.13
C LEU A 301 -13.16 5.75 -14.78
N PHE A 302 -13.08 4.82 -15.73
CA PHE A 302 -12.38 3.55 -15.50
C PHE A 302 -10.86 3.71 -15.53
N SER A 303 -10.33 4.73 -16.21
CA SER A 303 -8.90 5.07 -16.19
C SER A 303 -8.44 5.51 -14.81
N GLU A 304 -9.24 6.33 -14.12
CA GLU A 304 -8.96 6.71 -12.74
C GLU A 304 -9.13 5.53 -11.79
N LEU A 305 -10.22 4.78 -11.93
CA LEU A 305 -10.50 3.64 -11.03
C LEU A 305 -9.43 2.54 -11.11
N LYS A 306 -8.71 2.36 -12.23
CA LYS A 306 -7.61 1.38 -12.33
C LYS A 306 -6.43 1.70 -11.42
N GLU A 307 -6.29 2.94 -10.95
CA GLU A 307 -5.20 3.36 -10.05
C GLU A 307 -5.24 2.61 -8.70
N VAL A 308 -6.36 1.98 -8.34
CA VAL A 308 -6.45 1.00 -7.24
C VAL A 308 -5.37 -0.10 -7.38
N GLY A 309 -4.93 -0.42 -8.60
CA GLY A 309 -3.85 -1.39 -8.84
C GLY A 309 -2.52 -0.98 -8.21
N LEU A 310 -2.21 0.31 -8.16
CA LEU A 310 -1.00 0.82 -7.51
C LEU A 310 -1.07 0.63 -5.98
N LEU A 311 -2.24 0.93 -5.37
CA LEU A 311 -2.49 0.67 -3.95
C LEU A 311 -2.24 -0.79 -3.60
N VAL A 312 -2.88 -1.70 -4.33
CA VAL A 312 -2.79 -3.15 -4.10
C VAL A 312 -1.35 -3.63 -4.25
N SER A 313 -0.67 -3.20 -5.33
CA SER A 313 0.69 -3.62 -5.62
C SER A 313 1.67 -3.20 -4.53
N PHE A 314 1.65 -1.94 -4.09
CA PHE A 314 2.54 -1.47 -3.03
C PHE A 314 2.21 -2.05 -1.67
N TYR A 315 0.94 -2.20 -1.34
CA TYR A 315 0.54 -2.84 -0.09
C TYR A 315 1.02 -4.29 -0.02
N LEU A 316 0.73 -5.08 -1.06
CA LEU A 316 1.10 -6.49 -1.10
C LEU A 316 2.62 -6.70 -1.15
N ILE A 317 3.36 -5.90 -1.96
CA ILE A 317 4.81 -6.00 -1.99
C ILE A 317 5.42 -5.68 -0.62
N GLY A 318 4.87 -4.70 0.09
CA GLY A 318 5.28 -4.37 1.45
C GLY A 318 5.05 -5.52 2.43
N CYS A 319 3.88 -6.17 2.39
CA CYS A 319 3.54 -7.30 3.26
C CYS A 319 4.38 -8.54 2.97
N VAL A 320 4.49 -8.93 1.68
CA VAL A 320 5.23 -10.13 1.26
C VAL A 320 6.72 -9.96 1.51
N THR A 321 7.27 -8.80 1.15
CA THR A 321 8.70 -8.51 1.37
C THR A 321 9.02 -8.47 2.87
N ASN A 322 8.16 -7.87 3.69
CA ASN A 322 8.35 -7.90 5.14
C ASN A 322 8.38 -9.34 5.68
N LYS A 323 7.54 -10.24 5.15
CA LYS A 323 7.43 -11.61 5.66
C LYS A 323 8.57 -12.53 5.22
N PHE A 324 9.00 -12.43 3.97
CA PHE A 324 9.90 -13.42 3.34
C PHE A 324 11.31 -12.91 3.03
N CYS A 325 11.53 -11.60 2.99
CA CYS A 325 12.81 -11.03 2.61
C CYS A 325 13.57 -10.47 3.80
N ASP A 326 14.89 -10.58 3.73
CA ASP A 326 15.83 -9.77 4.51
C ASP A 326 16.17 -8.47 3.75
N PHE A 327 17.03 -7.63 4.33
CA PHE A 327 17.48 -6.39 3.68
C PHE A 327 18.12 -6.65 2.30
N ARG A 328 18.91 -7.72 2.17
CA ARG A 328 19.63 -8.05 0.93
C ARG A 328 18.65 -8.42 -0.18
N MET A 329 17.68 -9.27 0.13
CA MET A 329 16.63 -9.66 -0.82
C MET A 329 15.75 -8.48 -1.19
N HIS A 330 15.37 -7.64 -0.23
CA HIS A 330 14.62 -6.41 -0.49
C HIS A 330 15.38 -5.49 -1.45
N LYS A 331 16.69 -5.32 -1.25
CA LYS A 331 17.54 -4.54 -2.14
C LYS A 331 17.45 -5.04 -3.58
N TYR A 332 17.64 -6.35 -3.81
CA TYR A 332 17.53 -6.93 -5.15
C TYR A 332 16.12 -6.74 -5.74
N LEU A 333 15.08 -6.88 -4.93
CA LEU A 333 13.71 -6.69 -5.37
C LEU A 333 13.46 -5.25 -5.84
N VAL A 334 13.91 -4.26 -5.08
CA VAL A 334 13.79 -2.83 -5.48
C VAL A 334 14.58 -2.55 -6.75
N LEU A 335 15.81 -3.06 -6.86
CA LEU A 335 16.63 -2.89 -8.07
C LEU A 335 15.95 -3.53 -9.30
N LEU A 336 15.37 -4.71 -9.13
CA LEU A 336 14.62 -5.39 -10.19
C LEU A 336 13.38 -4.58 -10.60
N CYS A 337 12.59 -4.08 -9.65
CA CYS A 337 11.41 -3.27 -9.95
C CYS A 337 11.78 -1.98 -10.68
N MET A 338 12.79 -1.26 -10.22
CA MET A 338 13.22 -0.01 -10.84
C MET A 338 13.80 -0.24 -12.23
N GLY A 339 14.60 -1.27 -12.41
CA GLY A 339 15.12 -1.67 -13.71
C GLY A 339 14.01 -2.06 -14.70
N MET A 340 13.05 -2.85 -14.25
CA MET A 340 11.90 -3.29 -15.05
C MET A 340 11.05 -2.08 -15.51
N ILE A 341 10.72 -1.15 -14.60
CA ILE A 341 9.91 0.03 -14.93
C ILE A 341 10.66 0.92 -15.91
N SER A 342 11.94 1.22 -15.66
CA SER A 342 12.76 2.03 -16.56
C SER A 342 12.89 1.40 -17.95
N LEU A 343 13.07 0.07 -18.02
CA LEU A 343 13.13 -0.65 -19.29
C LEU A 343 11.81 -0.63 -20.05
N LEU A 344 10.67 -0.69 -19.35
CA LEU A 344 9.35 -0.57 -19.98
C LEU A 344 9.18 0.81 -20.64
N TYR A 345 9.51 1.91 -19.93
CA TYR A 345 9.41 3.26 -20.51
C TYR A 345 10.35 3.45 -21.70
N VAL A 346 11.63 3.09 -21.55
CA VAL A 346 12.63 3.21 -22.62
C VAL A 346 12.26 2.33 -23.81
N GLY A 347 11.85 1.08 -23.57
CA GLY A 347 11.45 0.15 -24.62
C GLY A 347 10.26 0.66 -25.43
N MET A 348 9.25 1.22 -24.76
CA MET A 348 8.08 1.78 -25.43
C MET A 348 8.42 3.03 -26.26
N ASP A 349 9.32 3.87 -25.78
CA ASP A 349 9.75 5.08 -26.47
C ASP A 349 10.62 4.73 -27.71
N ILE A 350 11.55 3.76 -27.58
CA ILE A 350 12.41 3.29 -28.68
C ILE A 350 11.62 2.56 -29.77
N LEU A 351 10.65 1.72 -29.39
CA LEU A 351 9.79 1.01 -30.33
C LEU A 351 8.88 1.93 -31.13
N HIS A 352 9.02 3.22 -30.92
CA HIS A 352 8.23 4.28 -31.49
C HIS A 352 6.72 3.98 -31.46
N MET A 353 6.00 4.89 -30.86
CA MET A 353 4.55 4.98 -30.73
C MET A 353 3.74 4.52 -31.96
N GLN A 354 4.33 4.43 -33.13
CA GLN A 354 3.70 3.99 -34.37
C GLN A 354 3.23 2.53 -34.35
N MET A 355 3.85 1.68 -33.52
CA MET A 355 3.42 0.27 -33.38
C MET A 355 2.42 0.06 -32.25
N MET A 356 2.29 1.02 -31.30
CA MET A 356 1.35 0.90 -30.21
C MET A 356 -0.02 1.40 -30.64
N THR A 357 -0.80 0.49 -31.20
CA THR A 357 -2.21 0.76 -31.55
C THR A 357 -3.10 0.57 -30.33
N GLN A 358 -4.27 1.22 -30.35
CA GLN A 358 -5.32 1.03 -29.34
C GLN A 358 -5.66 -0.48 -29.16
N THR A 359 -5.66 -1.22 -30.27
CA THR A 359 -5.86 -2.68 -30.27
C THR A 359 -4.81 -3.41 -29.44
N VAL A 360 -3.53 -3.03 -29.57
CA VAL A 360 -2.43 -3.66 -28.80
C VAL A 360 -2.61 -3.39 -27.30
N ALA A 361 -2.98 -2.17 -26.92
CA ALA A 361 -3.22 -1.85 -25.52
C ALA A 361 -4.37 -2.66 -24.91
N VAL A 362 -5.50 -2.79 -25.64
CA VAL A 362 -6.63 -3.63 -25.22
C VAL A 362 -6.21 -5.10 -25.09
N ILE A 363 -5.47 -5.63 -26.09
CA ILE A 363 -4.98 -7.02 -26.05
C ILE A 363 -4.03 -7.23 -24.86
N THR A 364 -3.14 -6.28 -24.59
CA THR A 364 -2.22 -6.36 -23.45
C THR A 364 -2.98 -6.41 -22.13
N ALA A 365 -3.95 -5.52 -21.90
CA ALA A 365 -4.76 -5.54 -20.70
C ALA A 365 -5.56 -6.84 -20.55
N ALA A 366 -6.18 -7.31 -21.63
CA ALA A 366 -6.95 -8.55 -21.66
C ALA A 366 -6.05 -9.79 -21.41
N THR A 367 -4.85 -9.82 -22.01
CA THR A 367 -3.90 -10.92 -21.82
C THR A 367 -3.40 -10.97 -20.38
N LEU A 368 -3.05 -9.83 -19.78
CA LEU A 368 -2.60 -9.76 -18.39
C LEU A 368 -3.72 -10.17 -17.43
N PHE A 369 -4.96 -9.79 -17.70
CA PHE A 369 -6.11 -10.24 -16.92
C PHE A 369 -6.33 -11.75 -17.06
N LEU A 370 -6.24 -12.30 -18.28
CA LEU A 370 -6.35 -13.75 -18.49
C LEU A 370 -5.25 -14.49 -17.74
N LEU A 371 -4.01 -14.01 -17.78
CA LEU A 371 -2.90 -14.57 -17.00
C LEU A 371 -3.17 -14.50 -15.50
N PHE A 372 -3.72 -13.37 -15.00
CA PHE A 372 -4.13 -13.24 -13.61
C PHE A 372 -5.19 -14.29 -13.24
N LEU A 373 -6.19 -14.52 -14.08
CA LEU A 373 -7.20 -15.56 -13.87
C LEU A 373 -6.60 -16.97 -13.88
N LEU A 374 -5.69 -17.25 -14.81
CA LEU A 374 -4.97 -18.54 -14.86
C LEU A 374 -4.07 -18.76 -13.64
N LEU A 375 -3.46 -17.71 -13.12
CA LEU A 375 -2.67 -17.73 -11.89
C LEU A 375 -3.52 -17.67 -10.61
N SER A 376 -4.83 -17.51 -10.74
CA SER A 376 -5.76 -17.39 -9.60
C SER A 376 -5.60 -18.49 -8.55
N PRO A 377 -5.40 -19.79 -8.89
CA PRO A 377 -5.17 -20.82 -7.88
C PRO A 377 -3.87 -20.57 -7.09
N ALA A 378 -2.79 -20.12 -7.77
CA ALA A 378 -1.52 -19.81 -7.10
C ALA A 378 -1.65 -18.57 -6.21
N PHE A 379 -2.33 -17.51 -6.67
CA PHE A 379 -2.67 -16.35 -5.84
C PHE A 379 -3.48 -16.74 -4.62
N SER A 380 -4.50 -17.57 -4.81
CA SER A 380 -5.34 -18.09 -3.73
C SER A 380 -4.51 -18.86 -2.70
N GLN A 381 -3.70 -19.81 -3.17
CA GLN A 381 -2.95 -20.74 -2.32
C GLN A 381 -1.77 -20.04 -1.59
N HIS A 382 -1.00 -19.21 -2.31
CA HIS A 382 0.26 -18.68 -1.79
C HIS A 382 0.14 -17.27 -1.23
N LEU A 383 -0.85 -16.50 -1.62
CA LEU A 383 -0.96 -15.09 -1.25
C LEU A 383 -2.23 -14.79 -0.43
N PHE A 384 -3.44 -15.04 -0.98
CA PHE A 384 -4.66 -14.53 -0.37
C PHE A 384 -5.23 -15.40 0.76
N PHE A 385 -5.08 -16.73 0.68
CA PHE A 385 -5.62 -17.68 1.66
C PHE A 385 -4.55 -18.51 2.36
N ALA A 386 -3.28 -18.18 2.18
CA ALA A 386 -2.20 -18.78 2.92
C ALA A 386 -2.32 -18.47 4.42
N ARG A 387 -1.91 -19.40 5.28
CA ARG A 387 -1.97 -19.21 6.75
C ARG A 387 -1.23 -17.96 7.22
N TRP A 388 -0.06 -17.68 6.64
CA TRP A 388 0.75 -16.51 6.97
C TRP A 388 0.08 -15.19 6.52
N SER A 389 -0.88 -15.23 5.59
CA SER A 389 -1.57 -14.05 5.06
C SER A 389 -2.77 -13.63 5.90
N GLU A 390 -3.13 -14.35 6.97
CA GLU A 390 -4.26 -14.00 7.83
C GLU A 390 -4.11 -12.61 8.44
N GLU A 391 -2.88 -12.21 8.76
CA GLU A 391 -2.56 -10.90 9.34
C GLU A 391 -2.89 -9.73 8.41
N PHE A 392 -2.77 -9.89 7.07
CA PHE A 392 -3.08 -8.84 6.12
C PHE A 392 -4.37 -9.07 5.33
N ARG A 393 -4.86 -10.29 5.24
CA ARG A 393 -6.15 -10.61 4.61
C ARG A 393 -7.30 -9.90 5.30
N GLN A 394 -7.22 -9.80 6.60
CA GLN A 394 -8.08 -8.96 7.43
C GLN A 394 -7.20 -7.82 7.93
N ILE A 395 -7.48 -6.59 7.51
CA ILE A 395 -6.85 -5.41 8.10
C ILE A 395 -7.40 -5.29 9.53
N ASN A 396 -6.91 -6.16 10.39
CA ASN A 396 -7.31 -6.21 11.79
C ASN A 396 -6.63 -5.06 12.52
N MET A 397 -7.33 -3.97 12.67
CA MET A 397 -6.90 -2.85 13.50
C MET A 397 -6.82 -3.23 14.99
N VAL A 398 -7.47 -4.32 15.40
CA VAL A 398 -7.49 -4.81 16.79
C VAL A 398 -6.14 -5.38 17.22
N SER A 399 -5.29 -5.88 16.30
CA SER A 399 -3.94 -6.34 16.66
C SER A 399 -2.97 -5.23 17.09
N PHE A 400 -3.35 -3.96 16.94
CA PHE A 400 -2.58 -2.82 17.47
C PHE A 400 -2.52 -2.74 18.99
N ALA A 401 -3.53 -3.28 19.67
CA ALA A 401 -3.53 -3.37 21.13
C ALA A 401 -2.57 -4.47 21.64
N GLY A 402 -2.29 -5.50 20.82
CA GLY A 402 -1.54 -6.68 21.23
C GLY A 402 -0.02 -6.54 21.24
N GLU A 403 0.56 -5.75 20.32
CA GLU A 403 2.04 -5.64 20.26
C GLU A 403 2.65 -4.69 21.31
N THR A 404 1.86 -3.78 21.86
CA THR A 404 2.28 -2.95 23.01
C THR A 404 1.79 -3.48 24.35
N GLY A 405 0.99 -4.54 24.36
CA GLY A 405 0.28 -5.06 25.52
C GLY A 405 0.45 -6.54 25.80
N ALA A 406 1.34 -7.26 25.08
CA ALA A 406 1.53 -8.70 25.36
C ALA A 406 1.84 -8.98 26.83
N ASN A 407 2.64 -8.11 27.48
CA ASN A 407 2.92 -8.21 28.91
C ASN A 407 1.83 -7.62 29.81
N GLY A 408 0.91 -6.80 29.29
CA GLY A 408 -0.21 -6.22 30.05
C GLY A 408 -1.47 -7.08 29.98
N ALA A 409 -1.77 -7.62 28.81
CA ALA A 409 -2.95 -8.48 28.59
C ALA A 409 -2.80 -9.85 29.25
N GLU A 410 -1.58 -10.43 29.28
CA GLU A 410 -1.34 -11.68 30.03
C GLU A 410 -1.63 -11.53 31.52
N ASN A 411 -1.26 -10.41 32.14
CA ASN A 411 -1.54 -10.15 33.54
C ASN A 411 -3.04 -9.87 33.80
N GLU A 412 -3.76 -9.29 32.87
CA GLU A 412 -5.18 -8.98 33.00
C GLU A 412 -6.07 -10.21 32.78
N TYR A 413 -5.76 -11.06 31.78
CA TYR A 413 -6.42 -12.36 31.60
C TYR A 413 -6.08 -13.34 32.72
N ALA A 414 -4.85 -13.31 33.23
CA ALA A 414 -4.44 -14.14 34.34
C ALA A 414 -5.24 -13.81 35.60
N SER A 415 -5.45 -12.53 35.91
CA SER A 415 -6.24 -12.11 37.09
C SER A 415 -7.72 -12.45 36.96
N SER A 416 -8.32 -12.34 35.79
CA SER A 416 -9.72 -12.72 35.55
C SER A 416 -9.93 -14.23 35.54
N LEU A 417 -8.90 -15.03 35.24
CA LEU A 417 -8.93 -16.48 35.30
C LEU A 417 -8.72 -17.03 36.73
N ASP A 418 -8.16 -16.22 37.64
CA ASP A 418 -7.93 -16.67 39.04
C ASP A 418 -9.22 -16.86 39.81
N ASP A 419 -10.28 -16.17 39.45
CA ASP A 419 -11.63 -16.34 40.03
C ASP A 419 -12.39 -17.54 39.45
N THR A 420 -11.80 -18.33 38.53
CA THR A 420 -12.46 -19.46 37.89
C THR A 420 -12.03 -20.81 38.49
N ASN A 421 -12.95 -21.80 38.52
CA ASN A 421 -12.67 -23.17 38.93
C ASN A 421 -11.84 -23.99 37.92
N LEU A 422 -10.96 -23.35 37.18
CA LEU A 422 -10.07 -24.00 36.22
C LEU A 422 -8.76 -24.41 36.86
N SER A 423 -8.28 -25.62 36.53
CA SER A 423 -6.96 -26.07 36.97
C SER A 423 -5.83 -25.24 36.30
N PRO A 424 -4.62 -25.19 36.85
CA PRO A 424 -3.51 -24.46 36.27
C PRO A 424 -3.22 -24.80 34.79
N ARG A 425 -3.40 -26.06 34.41
CA ARG A 425 -3.23 -26.51 33.02
C ARG A 425 -4.39 -26.08 32.14
N GLU A 426 -5.61 -26.06 32.63
CA GLU A 426 -6.78 -25.54 31.91
C GLU A 426 -6.66 -24.03 31.71
N LYS A 427 -6.16 -23.27 32.69
CA LYS A 427 -5.87 -21.84 32.57
C LYS A 427 -4.85 -21.57 31.48
N GLN A 428 -3.75 -22.35 31.39
CA GLN A 428 -2.77 -22.24 30.32
C GLN A 428 -3.39 -22.49 28.94
N VAL A 429 -4.26 -23.50 28.79
CA VAL A 429 -4.97 -23.78 27.54
C VAL A 429 -5.90 -22.61 27.18
N VAL A 430 -6.64 -22.05 28.15
CA VAL A 430 -7.53 -20.90 27.92
C VAL A 430 -6.74 -19.67 27.45
N LEU A 431 -5.62 -19.34 28.11
CA LEU A 431 -4.76 -18.21 27.72
C LEU A 431 -4.28 -18.33 26.27
N LEU A 432 -3.79 -19.49 25.87
CA LEU A 432 -3.34 -19.72 24.50
C LEU A 432 -4.51 -19.68 23.50
N LEU A 433 -5.70 -20.15 23.87
CA LEU A 433 -6.91 -20.03 23.06
C LEU A 433 -7.36 -18.57 22.92
N LEU A 434 -7.28 -17.76 23.97
CA LEU A 434 -7.59 -16.33 23.96
C LEU A 434 -6.56 -15.52 23.13
N GLN A 435 -5.31 -15.99 23.06
CA GLN A 435 -4.29 -15.47 22.14
C GLN A 435 -4.56 -15.83 20.67
N GLY A 436 -5.65 -16.53 20.36
CA GLY A 436 -6.03 -16.86 18.99
C GLY A 436 -5.53 -18.22 18.49
N MET A 437 -4.76 -18.98 19.30
CA MET A 437 -4.20 -20.26 18.88
C MET A 437 -5.28 -21.33 18.68
N THR A 438 -5.12 -22.17 17.66
CA THR A 438 -5.94 -23.36 17.44
C THR A 438 -5.48 -24.49 18.38
N LEU A 439 -6.35 -25.48 18.64
CA LEU A 439 -5.99 -26.66 19.48
C LEU A 439 -4.72 -27.39 18.96
N ARG A 440 -4.49 -27.35 17.64
CA ARG A 440 -3.28 -27.91 17.00
C ARG A 440 -2.01 -27.09 17.26
N GLN A 441 -2.14 -25.80 17.51
CA GLN A 441 -1.03 -24.91 17.86
C GLN A 441 -0.75 -24.93 19.37
N VAL A 442 -1.79 -25.03 20.19
CA VAL A 442 -1.69 -25.16 21.65
C VAL A 442 -0.98 -26.47 22.06
N ALA A 443 -1.18 -27.55 21.31
CA ALA A 443 -0.60 -28.84 21.63
C ALA A 443 0.94 -28.83 21.73
N PRO A 444 1.71 -28.40 20.72
CA PRO A 444 3.18 -28.34 20.80
C PRO A 444 3.67 -27.33 21.84
N GLU A 445 2.98 -26.18 22.01
CA GLU A 445 3.35 -25.16 23.02
C GLU A 445 3.31 -25.68 24.43
N LEU A 446 2.39 -26.59 24.75
CA LEU A 446 2.26 -27.19 26.07
C LEU A 446 2.94 -28.57 26.20
N GLY A 447 3.59 -29.05 25.11
CA GLY A 447 4.18 -30.39 25.07
C GLY A 447 3.14 -31.52 25.15
N LEU A 448 1.93 -31.26 24.61
CA LEU A 448 0.79 -32.18 24.66
C LEU A 448 0.40 -32.71 23.28
N THR A 449 -0.41 -33.77 23.24
CA THR A 449 -1.05 -34.21 21.99
C THR A 449 -2.31 -33.39 21.73
N VAL A 450 -2.71 -33.28 20.44
CA VAL A 450 -3.94 -32.57 20.05
C VAL A 450 -5.19 -33.18 20.71
N SER A 451 -5.21 -34.49 20.90
CA SER A 451 -6.31 -35.20 21.60
C SER A 451 -6.39 -34.79 23.07
N THR A 452 -5.25 -34.64 23.74
CA THR A 452 -5.20 -34.20 25.14
C THR A 452 -5.69 -32.75 25.27
N VAL A 453 -5.25 -31.84 24.37
CA VAL A 453 -5.73 -30.44 24.37
C VAL A 453 -7.23 -30.39 24.06
N SER A 454 -7.75 -31.24 23.17
CA SER A 454 -9.18 -31.34 22.89
C SER A 454 -9.98 -31.80 24.14
N THR A 455 -9.43 -32.69 24.93
CA THR A 455 -10.04 -33.12 26.21
C THR A 455 -10.08 -31.98 27.23
N TYR A 456 -8.97 -31.22 27.36
CA TYR A 456 -8.95 -30.03 28.19
C TYR A 456 -9.97 -28.98 27.69
N ASN A 457 -10.08 -28.75 26.40
CA ASN A 457 -11.03 -27.79 25.83
C ASN A 457 -12.49 -28.16 26.16
N LYS A 458 -12.85 -29.45 26.09
CA LYS A 458 -14.18 -29.93 26.49
C LYS A 458 -14.43 -29.74 27.98
N ALA A 459 -13.44 -30.04 28.84
CA ALA A 459 -13.54 -29.85 30.29
C ALA A 459 -13.68 -28.35 30.65
N ILE A 460 -12.92 -27.47 30.00
CA ILE A 460 -13.00 -26.03 30.16
C ILE A 460 -14.39 -25.51 29.80
N TYR A 461 -14.92 -25.89 28.64
CA TYR A 461 -16.26 -25.46 28.21
C TYR A 461 -17.34 -25.93 29.19
N LYS A 462 -17.23 -27.15 29.67
CA LYS A 462 -18.17 -27.67 30.68
C LYS A 462 -18.08 -26.91 32.00
N LYS A 463 -16.88 -26.57 32.47
CA LYS A 463 -16.67 -25.84 33.73
C LYS A 463 -17.11 -24.38 33.65
N LEU A 464 -16.94 -23.76 32.49
CA LEU A 464 -17.32 -22.36 32.25
C LEU A 464 -18.77 -22.18 31.77
N GLY A 465 -19.50 -23.30 31.53
CA GLY A 465 -20.88 -23.26 31.05
C GLY A 465 -21.04 -22.71 29.63
N ILE A 466 -20.00 -22.83 28.77
CA ILE A 466 -19.98 -22.32 27.41
C ILE A 466 -19.97 -23.46 26.38
N ASN A 467 -20.45 -23.19 25.18
CA ASN A 467 -20.54 -24.19 24.11
C ASN A 467 -19.64 -23.90 22.92
N SER A 468 -19.04 -22.70 22.85
CA SER A 468 -18.24 -22.27 21.72
C SER A 468 -17.04 -21.44 22.12
N ARG A 469 -16.03 -21.40 21.23
CA ARG A 469 -14.87 -20.53 21.38
C ARG A 469 -15.26 -19.04 21.35
N ALA A 470 -16.31 -18.70 20.60
CA ALA A 470 -16.82 -17.33 20.57
C ALA A 470 -17.33 -16.88 21.93
N GLU A 471 -18.01 -17.77 22.65
CA GLU A 471 -18.46 -17.51 24.03
C GLU A 471 -17.29 -17.36 25.01
N LEU A 472 -16.20 -18.14 24.83
CA LEU A 472 -14.97 -17.96 25.59
C LEU A 472 -14.38 -16.54 25.41
N PHE A 473 -14.35 -16.02 24.18
CA PHE A 473 -13.92 -14.66 23.91
C PHE A 473 -14.90 -13.61 24.47
N ILE A 474 -16.18 -13.87 24.48
CA ILE A 474 -17.18 -12.96 25.07
C ILE A 474 -17.04 -12.92 26.58
N LEU A 475 -16.79 -14.08 27.23
CA LEU A 475 -16.67 -14.19 28.66
C LEU A 475 -15.44 -13.45 29.23
N PHE A 476 -14.30 -13.59 28.56
CA PHE A 476 -13.02 -13.01 29.01
C PHE A 476 -12.57 -11.80 28.19
N GLY A 477 -13.17 -11.52 27.03
CA GLY A 477 -12.84 -10.37 26.17
C GLY A 477 -13.63 -9.09 26.48
N ARG A 478 -14.48 -9.07 27.49
CA ARG A 478 -15.14 -7.85 27.96
C ARG A 478 -14.19 -7.05 28.83
N HIS A 479 -13.74 -5.90 28.34
CA HIS A 479 -13.12 -4.90 29.20
C HIS A 479 -14.09 -4.48 30.32
N PRO A 480 -13.68 -4.46 31.59
CA PRO A 480 -14.40 -3.74 32.63
C PRO A 480 -14.16 -2.24 32.42
N GLY A 481 -15.10 -1.54 31.79
CA GLY A 481 -14.96 -0.10 31.56
C GLY A 481 -15.98 0.52 30.61
N THR A 482 -17.19 -0.02 30.51
CA THR A 482 -18.35 0.67 29.91
C THR A 482 -19.59 0.32 30.70
N GLU A 483 -19.77 0.98 31.83
CA GLU A 483 -21.05 1.38 32.34
C GLU A 483 -21.38 2.80 31.89
#